data_0731d3eae11f42130c74b48e89538b46
#
_entry.id   0731d3eae11f42130c74b48e89538b46
#
_cell.length_a   1.000
_cell.length_b   1.000
_cell.length_c   1.000
_cell.angle_alpha   90.00
_cell.angle_beta   90.00
_cell.angle_gamma   90.00
#
_symmetry.space_group_name_H-M   'P 1'
#
loop_
_entity.id
_entity.type
_entity.pdbx_description
1 polymer ?
#
loop_
_entity_poly.entity_id
_entity_poly.type
_entity_poly.pdbx_seq_one_letter_code
_entity_poly.pdbx_strand_id
1 'polypeptide(L)'
;LEDSATGRLLPASFHCEVPAERLAQAQATAAILGDEVYKRFPWAHYDCGGSTSFALPTTTDPTQALLNRTWTPTLSVTGAEGFPAIKDAGNVLRPYTAFKLSLRLPPLVEAAQAVAEMKALLEDNAPYQAKVTFESGGGATGWNAPDTSPWFEQALNSSSQAHFGAGVGYIGQGGTIPLMSMLSAGFPKAQMMVCGVLGPKSNAHGPNEFLHVPYAKKLTAAVAEVMARMP
;
A
#
# COMPACT_ATOMS: atom_id res chain seq x y z
N LEU A 1 11.95 -15.81 -2.74
CA LEU A 1 10.79 -15.10 -2.19
C LEU A 1 9.78 -14.69 -3.26
N GLU A 2 10.22 -14.27 -4.42
CA GLU A 2 9.38 -13.82 -5.53
C GLU A 2 9.52 -14.73 -6.76
N ASP A 3 8.43 -14.88 -7.48
CA ASP A 3 8.44 -15.41 -8.84
C ASP A 3 9.06 -14.36 -9.78
N SER A 4 10.11 -14.72 -10.48
CA SER A 4 10.89 -13.78 -11.32
C SER A 4 10.13 -13.28 -12.55
N ALA A 5 9.10 -13.99 -13.00
CA ALA A 5 8.31 -13.61 -14.18
C ALA A 5 7.15 -12.69 -13.82
N THR A 6 6.57 -12.85 -12.63
CA THR A 6 5.35 -12.15 -12.22
C THR A 6 5.55 -11.15 -11.11
N GLY A 7 6.66 -11.24 -10.34
CA GLY A 7 6.88 -10.47 -9.13
C GLY A 7 5.98 -10.89 -7.96
N ARG A 8 5.22 -12.00 -8.11
CA ARG A 8 4.37 -12.50 -7.03
C ARG A 8 5.21 -13.14 -5.93
N LEU A 9 4.92 -12.82 -4.68
CA LEU A 9 5.53 -13.49 -3.54
C LEU A 9 5.07 -14.94 -3.46
N LEU A 10 6.03 -15.86 -3.28
CA LEU A 10 5.79 -17.31 -3.29
C LEU A 10 5.19 -17.86 -2.00
N PRO A 11 5.58 -17.39 -0.79
CA PRO A 11 5.06 -17.96 0.45
C PRO A 11 3.56 -17.74 0.59
N ALA A 12 2.80 -18.83 0.72
CA ALA A 12 1.35 -18.79 0.80
C ALA A 12 0.84 -17.99 2.02
N SER A 13 1.58 -18.03 3.14
CA SER A 13 1.25 -17.31 4.37
C SER A 13 1.35 -15.79 4.25
N PHE A 14 1.99 -15.25 3.21
CA PHE A 14 2.03 -13.81 2.96
C PHE A 14 0.77 -13.30 2.25
N HIS A 15 -0.10 -14.20 1.84
CA HIS A 15 -1.32 -13.89 1.12
C HIS A 15 -2.55 -14.12 2.00
N CYS A 16 -3.64 -13.44 1.69
CA CYS A 16 -4.95 -13.72 2.21
C CYS A 16 -6.00 -13.54 1.10
N GLU A 17 -7.18 -14.09 1.31
CA GLU A 17 -8.32 -13.81 0.46
C GLU A 17 -8.83 -12.39 0.69
N VAL A 18 -9.21 -11.73 -0.39
CA VAL A 18 -9.82 -10.40 -0.32
C VAL A 18 -11.27 -10.58 0.12
N PRO A 19 -11.72 -9.96 1.23
CA PRO A 19 -13.12 -10.00 1.63
C PRO A 19 -14.04 -9.49 0.52
N ALA A 20 -15.18 -10.13 0.32
CA ALA A 20 -16.12 -9.81 -0.76
C ALA A 20 -16.56 -8.34 -0.74
N GLU A 21 -16.76 -7.76 0.44
CA GLU A 21 -17.08 -6.34 0.60
C GLU A 21 -15.94 -5.44 0.11
N ARG A 22 -14.69 -5.78 0.40
CA ARG A 22 -13.52 -5.01 -0.05
C ARG A 22 -13.34 -5.09 -1.56
N LEU A 23 -13.63 -6.23 -2.14
CA LEU A 23 -13.68 -6.38 -3.60
C LEU A 23 -14.78 -5.49 -4.20
N ALA A 24 -15.98 -5.49 -3.64
CA ALA A 24 -17.07 -4.63 -4.10
C ALA A 24 -16.74 -3.14 -3.97
N GLN A 25 -16.11 -2.72 -2.86
CA GLN A 25 -15.63 -1.35 -2.67
C GLN A 25 -14.57 -0.96 -3.70
N ALA A 26 -13.63 -1.84 -4.00
CA ALA A 26 -12.61 -1.60 -5.03
C ALA A 26 -13.25 -1.47 -6.43
N GLN A 27 -14.22 -2.31 -6.77
CA GLN A 27 -14.96 -2.23 -8.03
C GLN A 27 -15.74 -0.92 -8.16
N ALA A 28 -16.47 -0.52 -7.12
CA ALA A 28 -17.22 0.74 -7.09
C ALA A 28 -16.26 1.95 -7.22
N THR A 29 -15.15 1.95 -6.53
CA THR A 29 -14.14 3.01 -6.61
C THR A 29 -13.48 3.04 -8.00
N ALA A 30 -13.17 1.87 -8.57
CA ALA A 30 -12.64 1.77 -9.92
C ALA A 30 -13.61 2.33 -10.97
N ALA A 31 -14.92 2.12 -10.80
CA ALA A 31 -15.94 2.69 -11.67
C ALA A 31 -15.99 4.23 -11.61
N ILE A 32 -15.69 4.83 -10.44
CA ILE A 32 -15.62 6.30 -10.29
C ILE A 32 -14.33 6.85 -10.91
N LEU A 33 -13.19 6.22 -10.64
CA LEU A 33 -11.88 6.74 -11.03
C LEU A 33 -11.44 6.35 -12.43
N GLY A 34 -11.91 5.20 -12.93
CA GLY A 34 -11.49 4.65 -14.22
C GLY A 34 -9.96 4.51 -14.31
N ASP A 35 -9.42 4.84 -15.46
CA ASP A 35 -7.98 4.79 -15.76
C ASP A 35 -7.13 5.74 -14.93
N GLU A 36 -7.73 6.70 -14.23
CA GLU A 36 -7.04 7.65 -13.36
C GLU A 36 -6.28 6.95 -12.22
N VAL A 37 -6.71 5.74 -11.85
CA VAL A 37 -6.05 4.91 -10.84
C VAL A 37 -4.56 4.70 -11.13
N TYR A 38 -4.20 4.58 -12.41
CA TYR A 38 -2.81 4.32 -12.82
C TYR A 38 -2.26 5.35 -13.82
N LYS A 39 -3.09 5.99 -14.66
CA LYS A 39 -2.61 6.95 -15.69
C LYS A 39 -2.00 8.22 -15.11
N ARG A 40 -2.45 8.65 -13.94
CA ARG A 40 -1.90 9.85 -13.27
C ARG A 40 -0.66 9.58 -12.42
N PHE A 41 -0.22 8.33 -12.34
CA PHE A 41 1.02 8.01 -11.66
C PHE A 41 2.20 8.60 -12.45
N PRO A 42 3.22 9.17 -11.78
CA PRO A 42 4.38 9.76 -12.46
C PRO A 42 5.35 8.66 -12.92
N TRP A 43 4.98 7.94 -13.97
CA TRP A 43 5.79 6.87 -14.53
C TRP A 43 7.15 7.39 -14.99
N ALA A 44 8.22 6.67 -14.64
CA ALA A 44 9.56 7.02 -15.07
C ALA A 44 9.69 6.91 -16.60
N HIS A 45 10.40 7.86 -17.18
CA HIS A 45 10.72 7.92 -18.60
C HIS A 45 12.12 7.37 -18.81
N TYR A 46 12.31 6.57 -19.85
CA TYR A 46 13.61 6.08 -20.26
C TYR A 46 13.89 6.55 -21.68
N ASP A 47 15.09 7.08 -21.90
CA ASP A 47 15.60 7.34 -23.25
C ASP A 47 16.39 6.11 -23.69
N CYS A 48 15.82 5.35 -24.63
CA CYS A 48 16.40 4.12 -25.15
C CYS A 48 16.87 4.32 -26.59
N GLY A 49 17.89 5.16 -26.80
CA GLY A 49 18.55 5.26 -28.12
C GLY A 49 17.65 5.72 -29.27
N GLY A 50 16.81 6.73 -29.03
CA GLY A 50 15.94 7.34 -30.04
C GLY A 50 14.46 6.99 -29.93
N SER A 51 14.05 6.19 -28.94
CA SER A 51 12.67 6.02 -28.55
C SER A 51 12.47 6.29 -27.05
N THR A 52 11.42 7.02 -26.70
CA THR A 52 11.04 7.24 -25.30
C THR A 52 10.19 6.04 -24.85
N SER A 53 10.66 5.34 -23.83
CA SER A 53 9.91 4.27 -23.16
C SER A 53 9.50 4.74 -21.76
N PHE A 54 8.43 4.15 -21.24
CA PHE A 54 7.91 4.47 -19.91
C PHE A 54 7.91 3.20 -19.06
N ALA A 55 8.09 3.34 -17.76
CA ALA A 55 7.73 2.30 -16.83
C ALA A 55 6.23 2.01 -16.95
N LEU A 56 5.85 0.75 -16.95
CA LEU A 56 4.46 0.33 -17.11
C LEU A 56 3.88 -0.11 -15.75
N PRO A 57 2.57 0.05 -15.54
CA PRO A 57 1.90 -0.53 -14.40
C PRO A 57 1.89 -2.06 -14.51
N THR A 58 1.85 -2.76 -13.39
CA THR A 58 1.73 -4.23 -13.35
C THR A 58 0.39 -4.73 -13.89
N THR A 59 -0.61 -3.87 -13.92
CA THR A 59 -1.94 -4.14 -14.49
C THR A 59 -2.58 -2.86 -14.99
N THR A 60 -3.42 -2.97 -16.01
CA THR A 60 -4.28 -1.89 -16.51
C THR A 60 -5.74 -2.05 -16.09
N ASP A 61 -6.07 -3.08 -15.32
CA ASP A 61 -7.36 -3.21 -14.65
C ASP A 61 -7.41 -2.30 -13.42
N PRO A 62 -8.27 -1.27 -13.37
CA PRO A 62 -8.34 -0.35 -12.25
C PRO A 62 -8.72 -1.02 -10.92
N THR A 63 -9.58 -2.03 -10.93
CA THR A 63 -9.95 -2.79 -9.74
C THR A 63 -8.74 -3.55 -9.19
N GLN A 64 -8.05 -4.27 -10.06
CA GLN A 64 -6.85 -5.01 -9.66
C GLN A 64 -5.73 -4.07 -9.19
N ALA A 65 -5.58 -2.90 -9.81
CA ALA A 65 -4.60 -1.90 -9.38
C ALA A 65 -4.90 -1.37 -7.96
N LEU A 66 -6.17 -1.17 -7.61
CA LEU A 66 -6.58 -0.80 -6.25
C LEU A 66 -6.33 -1.92 -5.25
N LEU A 67 -6.65 -3.16 -5.60
CA LEU A 67 -6.41 -4.34 -4.75
C LEU A 67 -4.93 -4.59 -4.51
N ASN A 68 -4.09 -4.45 -5.52
CA ASN A 68 -2.64 -4.64 -5.42
C ASN A 68 -1.98 -3.70 -4.41
N ARG A 69 -2.56 -2.54 -4.15
CA ARG A 69 -2.02 -1.57 -3.18
C ARG A 69 -2.17 -2.01 -1.73
N THR A 70 -3.16 -2.86 -1.44
CA THR A 70 -3.54 -3.21 -0.06
C THR A 70 -3.58 -4.72 0.19
N TRP A 71 -4.07 -5.49 -0.78
CA TRP A 71 -4.40 -6.91 -0.62
C TRP A 71 -3.40 -7.86 -1.27
N THR A 72 -2.39 -7.33 -1.98
CA THR A 72 -1.30 -8.11 -2.54
C THR A 72 -0.02 -7.80 -1.77
N PRO A 73 0.67 -8.81 -1.22
CA PRO A 73 1.93 -8.57 -0.53
C PRO A 73 2.99 -8.11 -1.52
N THR A 74 3.89 -7.23 -1.08
CA THR A 74 4.99 -6.73 -1.91
C THR A 74 6.30 -6.73 -1.14
N LEU A 75 7.39 -7.03 -1.84
CA LEU A 75 8.75 -6.98 -1.31
C LEU A 75 9.53 -5.87 -2.02
N SER A 76 10.29 -5.11 -1.24
CA SER A 76 11.21 -4.11 -1.77
C SER A 76 12.57 -4.26 -1.11
N VAL A 77 13.63 -4.16 -1.89
CA VAL A 77 14.99 -3.99 -1.38
C VAL A 77 15.21 -2.50 -1.15
N THR A 78 15.29 -2.10 0.12
CA THR A 78 15.39 -0.69 0.52
C THR A 78 16.81 -0.26 0.89
N GLY A 79 17.76 -1.20 0.91
CA GLY A 79 19.16 -0.92 1.16
C GLY A 79 20.04 -2.12 0.84
N ALA A 80 21.30 -1.87 0.53
CA ALA A 80 22.31 -2.88 0.29
C ALA A 80 23.64 -2.45 0.90
N GLU A 81 24.38 -3.43 1.44
CA GLU A 81 25.70 -3.23 2.03
C GLU A 81 26.66 -4.35 1.57
N GLY A 82 27.96 -4.12 1.68
CA GLY A 82 28.98 -5.05 1.22
C GLY A 82 29.34 -4.90 -0.26
N PHE A 83 28.81 -3.88 -0.95
CA PHE A 83 29.16 -3.52 -2.32
C PHE A 83 30.09 -2.30 -2.33
N PRO A 84 31.25 -2.35 -3.02
CA PRO A 84 32.06 -1.15 -3.25
C PRO A 84 31.33 -0.20 -4.19
N ALA A 85 31.74 1.09 -4.19
CA ALA A 85 31.31 2.01 -5.21
C ALA A 85 31.69 1.50 -6.61
N ILE A 86 30.88 1.78 -7.63
CA ILE A 86 31.06 1.25 -9.00
C ILE A 86 32.49 1.53 -9.52
N LYS A 87 33.01 2.74 -9.25
CA LYS A 87 34.37 3.14 -9.67
C LYS A 87 35.49 2.30 -9.02
N ASP A 88 35.23 1.70 -7.87
CA ASP A 88 36.17 0.91 -7.08
C ASP A 88 35.86 -0.60 -7.15
N ALA A 89 34.85 -0.98 -7.95
CA ALA A 89 34.42 -2.35 -8.09
C ALA A 89 35.37 -3.15 -8.99
N GLY A 90 35.77 -4.34 -8.53
CA GLY A 90 36.61 -5.27 -9.26
C GLY A 90 36.08 -6.69 -9.17
N ASN A 91 36.67 -7.61 -9.94
CA ASN A 91 36.31 -9.03 -9.91
C ASN A 91 36.99 -9.74 -8.72
N VAL A 92 36.50 -9.43 -7.52
CA VAL A 92 37.02 -9.98 -6.26
C VAL A 92 35.88 -10.57 -5.43
N LEU A 93 36.24 -11.55 -4.57
CA LEU A 93 35.29 -12.10 -3.60
C LEU A 93 35.01 -11.06 -2.50
N ARG A 94 33.75 -10.92 -2.17
CA ARG A 94 33.29 -10.06 -1.07
C ARG A 94 33.18 -10.88 0.22
N PRO A 95 33.52 -10.29 1.38
CA PRO A 95 33.42 -11.00 2.66
C PRO A 95 31.96 -11.25 3.07
N TYR A 96 31.04 -10.35 2.69
CA TYR A 96 29.61 -10.46 2.93
C TYR A 96 28.82 -9.60 1.96
N THR A 97 27.51 -9.81 1.94
CA THR A 97 26.52 -8.94 1.30
C THR A 97 25.29 -8.90 2.20
N ALA A 98 24.78 -7.72 2.48
CA ALA A 98 23.56 -7.54 3.24
C ALA A 98 22.52 -6.74 2.45
N PHE A 99 21.24 -7.11 2.63
CA PHE A 99 20.11 -6.40 2.05
C PHE A 99 19.12 -6.02 3.14
N LYS A 100 18.62 -4.80 3.09
CA LYS A 100 17.46 -4.38 3.86
C LYS A 100 16.22 -4.63 3.05
N LEU A 101 15.35 -5.51 3.56
CA LEU A 101 14.10 -5.87 2.92
C LEU A 101 12.94 -5.16 3.62
N SER A 102 11.98 -4.70 2.83
CA SER A 102 10.70 -4.18 3.31
C SER A 102 9.59 -5.03 2.71
N LEU A 103 8.93 -5.83 3.56
CA LEU A 103 7.79 -6.65 3.18
C LEU A 103 6.51 -5.94 3.61
N ARG A 104 5.62 -5.67 2.67
CA ARG A 104 4.27 -5.17 2.96
C ARG A 104 3.29 -6.32 2.87
N LEU A 105 2.43 -6.43 3.86
CA LEU A 105 1.49 -7.54 4.01
C LEU A 105 0.05 -7.05 3.89
N PRO A 106 -0.87 -7.90 3.39
CA PRO A 106 -2.30 -7.62 3.45
C PRO A 106 -2.80 -7.50 4.88
N PRO A 107 -3.93 -6.79 5.12
CA PRO A 107 -4.42 -6.50 6.47
C PRO A 107 -4.74 -7.71 7.34
N LEU A 108 -5.04 -8.86 6.74
CA LEU A 108 -5.42 -10.08 7.46
C LEU A 108 -4.26 -11.07 7.66
N VAL A 109 -3.05 -10.69 7.30
CA VAL A 109 -1.84 -11.50 7.52
C VAL A 109 -1.17 -11.07 8.82
N GLU A 110 -0.93 -12.04 9.69
CA GLU A 110 -0.25 -11.80 10.97
C GLU A 110 1.24 -11.56 10.77
N ALA A 111 1.69 -10.35 11.15
CA ALA A 111 3.06 -9.93 10.92
C ALA A 111 4.10 -10.81 11.62
N ALA A 112 3.83 -11.28 12.84
CA ALA A 112 4.74 -12.14 13.58
C ALA A 112 4.97 -13.48 12.87
N GLN A 113 3.91 -14.07 12.29
CA GLN A 113 4.00 -15.31 11.52
C GLN A 113 4.80 -15.09 10.23
N ALA A 114 4.54 -14.00 9.51
CA ALA A 114 5.26 -13.66 8.29
C ALA A 114 6.76 -13.44 8.55
N VAL A 115 7.12 -12.79 9.66
CA VAL A 115 8.52 -12.62 10.08
C VAL A 115 9.19 -13.98 10.36
N ALA A 116 8.52 -14.87 11.08
CA ALA A 116 9.06 -16.19 11.39
C ALA A 116 9.28 -17.01 10.12
N GLU A 117 8.34 -17.01 9.18
CA GLU A 117 8.49 -17.70 7.91
C GLU A 117 9.56 -17.08 7.01
N MET A 118 9.65 -15.75 6.95
CA MET A 118 10.73 -15.07 6.23
C MET A 118 12.09 -15.51 6.73
N LYS A 119 12.26 -15.59 8.07
CA LYS A 119 13.47 -16.07 8.70
C LYS A 119 13.80 -17.50 8.26
N ALA A 120 12.86 -18.42 8.40
CA ALA A 120 13.02 -19.81 8.03
C ALA A 120 13.40 -19.98 6.54
N LEU A 121 12.69 -19.28 5.66
CA LEU A 121 12.96 -19.34 4.21
C LEU A 121 14.36 -18.84 3.82
N LEU A 122 14.88 -17.85 4.55
CA LEU A 122 16.19 -17.27 4.23
C LEU A 122 17.34 -18.03 4.86
N GLU A 123 17.16 -18.59 6.06
CA GLU A 123 18.25 -19.25 6.81
C GLU A 123 18.32 -20.75 6.59
N ASP A 124 17.18 -21.47 6.53
CA ASP A 124 17.17 -22.94 6.64
C ASP A 124 17.75 -23.66 5.43
N ASN A 125 17.60 -23.13 4.22
CA ASN A 125 18.01 -23.79 2.98
C ASN A 125 18.81 -22.87 2.06
N ALA A 126 19.75 -22.12 2.62
CA ALA A 126 20.58 -21.22 1.82
C ALA A 126 21.38 -22.00 0.75
N PRO A 127 21.33 -21.59 -0.53
CA PRO A 127 22.08 -22.25 -1.60
C PRO A 127 23.57 -22.37 -1.28
N TYR A 128 24.16 -23.49 -1.67
CA TYR A 128 25.59 -23.76 -1.49
C TYR A 128 26.07 -23.72 -0.04
N GLN A 129 25.16 -23.94 0.92
CA GLN A 129 25.47 -23.85 2.36
C GLN A 129 26.00 -22.47 2.79
N ALA A 130 25.56 -21.41 2.10
CA ALA A 130 25.91 -20.05 2.48
C ALA A 130 25.40 -19.75 3.89
N LYS A 131 26.21 -19.08 4.69
CA LYS A 131 25.77 -18.61 6.01
C LYS A 131 24.90 -17.39 5.82
N VAL A 132 23.61 -17.52 6.10
CA VAL A 132 22.65 -16.41 6.11
C VAL A 132 22.26 -16.10 7.55
N THR A 133 22.15 -14.84 7.87
CA THR A 133 21.59 -14.35 9.15
C THR A 133 20.46 -13.38 8.85
N PHE A 134 19.30 -13.64 9.40
CA PHE A 134 18.13 -12.79 9.30
C PHE A 134 17.93 -12.00 10.59
N GLU A 135 17.95 -10.68 10.49
CA GLU A 135 17.66 -9.78 11.60
C GLU A 135 16.34 -9.06 11.32
N SER A 136 15.38 -9.20 12.24
CA SER A 136 14.08 -8.56 12.10
C SER A 136 14.03 -7.27 12.90
N GLY A 137 13.60 -6.19 12.24
CA GLY A 137 13.18 -4.94 12.89
C GLY A 137 11.78 -5.00 13.52
N GLY A 138 11.16 -6.19 13.52
CA GLY A 138 9.76 -6.36 13.90
C GLY A 138 8.81 -6.16 12.74
N GLY A 139 7.52 -6.36 13.00
CA GLY A 139 6.44 -6.16 12.05
C GLY A 139 5.17 -5.70 12.77
N ALA A 140 4.26 -5.08 12.03
CA ALA A 140 2.96 -4.71 12.54
C ALA A 140 1.88 -5.27 11.61
N THR A 141 0.91 -5.96 12.18
CA THR A 141 -0.27 -6.47 11.47
C THR A 141 -1.10 -5.29 10.96
N GLY A 142 -1.64 -5.42 9.76
CA GLY A 142 -2.49 -4.41 9.14
C GLY A 142 -3.82 -4.23 9.86
N TRP A 143 -4.63 -3.34 9.34
CA TRP A 143 -5.97 -3.08 9.85
C TRP A 143 -7.00 -3.27 8.74
N ASN A 144 -7.91 -4.21 8.95
CA ASN A 144 -9.12 -4.33 8.14
C ASN A 144 -10.22 -3.52 8.84
N ALA A 145 -10.68 -2.45 8.20
CA ALA A 145 -11.69 -1.57 8.76
C ALA A 145 -12.99 -2.35 9.08
N PRO A 146 -13.71 -2.05 10.17
CA PRO A 146 -15.02 -2.62 10.40
C PRO A 146 -16.00 -2.19 9.31
N ASP A 147 -17.08 -2.96 9.17
CA ASP A 147 -18.13 -2.67 8.20
C ASP A 147 -18.77 -1.31 8.45
N THR A 148 -19.07 -0.61 7.37
CA THR A 148 -19.72 0.70 7.43
C THR A 148 -21.18 0.54 7.80
N SER A 149 -21.63 1.21 8.86
CA SER A 149 -23.05 1.18 9.23
C SER A 149 -23.91 1.93 8.19
N PRO A 150 -25.19 1.53 7.99
CA PRO A 150 -26.04 2.15 6.97
C PRO A 150 -26.19 3.66 7.10
N TRP A 151 -26.31 4.19 8.34
CA TRP A 151 -26.42 5.63 8.55
C TRP A 151 -25.15 6.36 8.13
N PHE A 152 -24.00 5.76 8.44
CA PHE A 152 -22.69 6.35 8.14
C PHE A 152 -22.41 6.34 6.64
N GLU A 153 -22.70 5.22 5.97
CA GLU A 153 -22.60 5.13 4.51
C GLU A 153 -23.51 6.16 3.80
N GLN A 154 -24.74 6.30 4.26
CA GLN A 154 -25.64 7.31 3.74
C GLN A 154 -25.12 8.74 3.98
N ALA A 155 -24.61 9.02 5.17
CA ALA A 155 -24.04 10.32 5.50
C ALA A 155 -22.82 10.65 4.64
N LEU A 156 -21.90 9.69 4.46
CA LEU A 156 -20.73 9.83 3.61
C LEU A 156 -21.12 10.10 2.14
N ASN A 157 -22.04 9.32 1.57
CA ASN A 157 -22.46 9.48 0.20
C ASN A 157 -23.19 10.82 -0.04
N SER A 158 -24.09 11.19 0.85
CA SER A 158 -24.80 12.48 0.74
C SER A 158 -23.85 13.67 0.82
N SER A 159 -22.93 13.64 1.76
CA SER A 159 -21.94 14.70 1.96
C SER A 159 -20.94 14.76 0.80
N SER A 160 -20.48 13.62 0.31
CA SER A 160 -19.61 13.57 -0.87
C SER A 160 -20.30 14.14 -2.11
N GLN A 161 -21.54 13.77 -2.35
CA GLN A 161 -22.33 14.30 -3.46
C GLN A 161 -22.51 15.81 -3.36
N ALA A 162 -22.79 16.34 -2.16
CA ALA A 162 -23.03 17.77 -1.94
C ALA A 162 -21.75 18.62 -2.15
N HIS A 163 -20.61 18.15 -1.64
CA HIS A 163 -19.37 18.93 -1.65
C HIS A 163 -18.45 18.65 -2.84
N PHE A 164 -18.52 17.44 -3.42
CA PHE A 164 -17.63 17.01 -4.49
C PHE A 164 -18.34 16.65 -5.80
N GLY A 165 -19.67 16.50 -5.79
CA GLY A 165 -20.45 16.16 -6.97
C GLY A 165 -20.36 14.69 -7.40
N ALA A 166 -19.87 13.82 -6.54
CA ALA A 166 -19.74 12.38 -6.78
C ALA A 166 -19.97 11.59 -5.50
N GLY A 167 -20.32 10.32 -5.62
CA GLY A 167 -20.38 9.40 -4.49
C GLY A 167 -19.02 9.18 -3.83
N VAL A 168 -19.03 8.67 -2.60
CA VAL A 168 -17.79 8.32 -1.88
C VAL A 168 -17.13 7.10 -2.50
N GLY A 169 -15.80 7.12 -2.60
CA GLY A 169 -14.99 5.96 -2.95
C GLY A 169 -14.11 5.53 -1.76
N TYR A 170 -13.83 4.25 -1.68
CA TYR A 170 -12.98 3.68 -0.65
C TYR A 170 -11.66 3.21 -1.25
N ILE A 171 -10.55 3.69 -0.71
CA ILE A 171 -9.21 3.33 -1.16
C ILE A 171 -8.44 2.76 0.01
N GLY A 172 -7.95 1.53 -0.13
CA GLY A 172 -7.00 0.95 0.82
C GLY A 172 -5.65 1.64 0.75
N GLN A 173 -4.98 1.78 1.88
CA GLN A 173 -3.63 2.31 1.97
C GLN A 173 -2.65 1.20 2.32
N GLY A 174 -1.57 1.09 1.55
CA GLY A 174 -0.54 0.09 1.73
C GLY A 174 0.48 0.40 2.84
N GLY A 175 0.18 1.30 3.76
CA GLY A 175 1.03 1.65 4.90
C GLY A 175 0.40 1.21 6.21
N THR A 176 1.20 0.69 7.12
CA THR A 176 0.73 0.33 8.46
C THR A 176 0.55 1.58 9.30
N ILE A 177 -0.66 1.75 9.84
CA ILE A 177 -0.99 2.81 10.81
C ILE A 177 -1.50 2.11 12.08
N PRO A 178 -0.61 1.79 13.06
CA PRO A 178 -0.98 1.04 14.26
C PRO A 178 -2.10 1.71 15.08
N LEU A 179 -2.22 3.03 14.99
CA LEU A 179 -3.27 3.80 15.64
C LEU A 179 -4.68 3.30 15.28
N MET A 180 -4.92 2.92 14.00
CA MET A 180 -6.24 2.47 13.57
C MET A 180 -6.63 1.15 14.21
N SER A 181 -5.70 0.19 14.27
CA SER A 181 -5.92 -1.08 14.97
C SER A 181 -6.20 -0.87 16.46
N MET A 182 -5.45 0.03 17.12
CA MET A 182 -5.62 0.36 18.54
C MET A 182 -6.98 1.03 18.80
N LEU A 183 -7.37 2.00 17.97
CA LEU A 183 -8.68 2.67 18.08
C LEU A 183 -9.84 1.69 17.87
N SER A 184 -9.75 0.83 16.85
CA SER A 184 -10.78 -0.18 16.60
C SER A 184 -10.91 -1.19 17.74
N ALA A 185 -9.80 -1.59 18.35
CA ALA A 185 -9.82 -2.49 19.52
C ALA A 185 -10.41 -1.80 20.77
N GLY A 186 -10.07 -0.53 20.99
CA GLY A 186 -10.58 0.25 22.12
C GLY A 186 -12.03 0.70 21.98
N PHE A 187 -12.48 0.89 20.74
CA PHE A 187 -13.83 1.41 20.43
C PHE A 187 -14.51 0.56 19.35
N PRO A 188 -14.88 -0.70 19.64
CA PRO A 188 -15.36 -1.66 18.63
C PRO A 188 -16.70 -1.28 17.98
N LYS A 189 -17.43 -0.33 18.56
CA LYS A 189 -18.70 0.18 18.01
C LYS A 189 -18.54 1.49 17.22
N ALA A 190 -17.35 2.09 17.24
CA ALA A 190 -17.12 3.34 16.55
C ALA A 190 -17.03 3.15 15.04
N GLN A 191 -17.63 4.08 14.30
CA GLN A 191 -17.40 4.17 12.86
C GLN A 191 -16.14 4.99 12.60
N MET A 192 -15.33 4.55 11.65
CA MET A 192 -14.03 5.13 11.37
C MET A 192 -14.04 5.87 10.04
N MET A 193 -13.93 7.20 10.06
CA MET A 193 -13.73 8.01 8.86
C MET A 193 -12.24 8.33 8.73
N VAL A 194 -11.53 7.57 7.92
CA VAL A 194 -10.12 7.83 7.61
C VAL A 194 -10.05 8.58 6.29
N CYS A 195 -9.62 9.81 6.33
CA CYS A 195 -9.54 10.67 5.15
C CYS A 195 -8.30 11.56 5.21
N GLY A 196 -7.95 12.18 4.10
CA GLY A 196 -6.79 13.07 4.00
C GLY A 196 -6.93 14.04 2.85
N VAL A 197 -5.98 14.96 2.77
CA VAL A 197 -6.00 16.10 1.83
C VAL A 197 -4.90 16.02 0.76
N LEU A 198 -4.14 14.94 0.75
CA LEU A 198 -3.16 14.68 -0.30
C LEU A 198 -3.87 14.23 -1.56
N GLY A 199 -3.53 14.86 -2.66
CA GLY A 199 -4.09 14.55 -3.97
C GLY A 199 -3.01 14.39 -5.04
N PRO A 200 -3.40 14.24 -6.30
CA PRO A 200 -2.47 14.15 -7.41
C PRO A 200 -1.51 15.35 -7.42
N LYS A 201 -0.22 15.07 -7.62
CA LYS A 201 0.87 16.06 -7.69
C LYS A 201 1.21 16.74 -6.36
N SER A 202 0.61 16.36 -5.23
CA SER A 202 0.94 16.96 -3.93
C SER A 202 2.35 16.63 -3.44
N ASN A 203 3.02 15.66 -4.06
CA ASN A 203 4.39 15.24 -3.78
C ASN A 203 4.62 14.86 -2.31
N ALA A 204 3.71 14.02 -1.76
CA ALA A 204 3.77 13.57 -0.38
C ALA A 204 5.16 13.01 -0.03
N HIS A 205 5.72 13.43 1.11
CA HIS A 205 7.06 13.09 1.60
C HIS A 205 8.21 13.55 0.70
N GLY A 206 7.95 14.45 -0.23
CA GLY A 206 8.96 14.99 -1.15
C GLY A 206 9.14 16.52 -1.03
N PRO A 207 10.12 17.09 -1.73
CA PRO A 207 10.31 18.54 -1.79
C PRO A 207 9.08 19.24 -2.37
N ASN A 208 8.75 20.41 -1.82
CA ASN A 208 7.59 21.20 -2.24
C ASN A 208 6.24 20.47 -2.13
N GLU A 209 6.08 19.60 -1.14
CA GLU A 209 4.78 19.07 -0.80
C GLU A 209 3.79 20.20 -0.54
N PHE A 210 2.58 20.09 -1.09
CA PHE A 210 1.56 21.12 -0.93
C PHE A 210 0.21 20.59 -0.47
N LEU A 211 -0.54 21.45 0.21
CA LEU A 211 -1.92 21.26 0.56
C LEU A 211 -2.84 21.88 -0.51
N HIS A 212 -3.78 21.10 -1.05
CA HIS A 212 -4.82 21.63 -1.93
C HIS A 212 -5.92 22.29 -1.11
N VAL A 213 -5.77 23.58 -0.82
CA VAL A 213 -6.66 24.35 0.08
C VAL A 213 -8.15 24.26 -0.28
N PRO A 214 -8.59 24.38 -1.57
CA PRO A 214 -10.00 24.22 -1.91
C PRO A 214 -10.56 22.83 -1.55
N TYR A 215 -9.77 21.77 -1.75
CA TYR A 215 -10.16 20.42 -1.36
C TYR A 215 -10.24 20.26 0.16
N ALA A 216 -9.27 20.78 0.88
CA ALA A 216 -9.26 20.73 2.34
C ALA A 216 -10.49 21.41 2.95
N LYS A 217 -10.91 22.57 2.43
CA LYS A 217 -12.13 23.26 2.84
C LYS A 217 -13.38 22.42 2.60
N LYS A 218 -13.52 21.80 1.43
CA LYS A 218 -14.64 20.92 1.11
C LYS A 218 -14.67 19.69 2.01
N LEU A 219 -13.51 19.08 2.25
CA LEU A 219 -13.41 17.92 3.13
C LEU A 219 -13.78 18.27 4.58
N THR A 220 -13.35 19.41 5.09
CA THR A 220 -13.73 19.89 6.43
C THR A 220 -15.24 20.06 6.55
N ALA A 221 -15.88 20.67 5.54
CA ALA A 221 -17.33 20.81 5.52
C ALA A 221 -18.06 19.45 5.45
N ALA A 222 -17.55 18.54 4.62
CA ALA A 222 -18.09 17.19 4.52
C ALA A 222 -17.99 16.41 5.83
N VAL A 223 -16.86 16.48 6.53
CA VAL A 223 -16.69 15.86 7.86
C VAL A 223 -17.68 16.44 8.86
N ALA A 224 -17.82 17.76 8.92
CA ALA A 224 -18.77 18.40 9.82
C ALA A 224 -20.22 17.97 9.54
N GLU A 225 -20.61 17.84 8.26
CA GLU A 225 -21.93 17.36 7.89
C GLU A 225 -22.16 15.89 8.29
N VAL A 226 -21.18 15.03 8.10
CA VAL A 226 -21.25 13.63 8.55
C VAL A 226 -21.41 13.55 10.06
N MET A 227 -20.64 14.33 10.83
CA MET A 227 -20.77 14.40 12.29
C MET A 227 -22.15 14.88 12.73
N ALA A 228 -22.72 15.86 12.05
CA ALA A 228 -24.06 16.38 12.36
C ALA A 228 -25.19 15.37 12.09
N ARG A 229 -24.91 14.29 11.35
CA ARG A 229 -25.88 13.22 11.05
C ARG A 229 -25.71 11.99 11.96
N MET A 230 -24.82 12.06 12.94
CA MET A 230 -24.71 10.98 13.92
C MET A 230 -26.04 10.81 14.67
N PRO A 231 -26.50 9.55 14.84
CA PRO A 231 -27.74 9.26 15.58
C PRO A 231 -27.62 9.54 17.07
#